data_3a2cc25f499da71c4e2ab19c268f20a7
#
_entry.id   3a2cc25f499da71c4e2ab19c268f20a7
#
_cell.length_a   1.000
_cell.length_b   1.000
_cell.length_c   1.000
_cell.angle_alpha   90.00
_cell.angle_beta   90.00
_cell.angle_gamma   90.00
#
_symmetry.space_group_name_H-M   'P 1'
#
loop_
_entity.id
_entity.type
_entity.pdbx_description
1 polymer ?
#
loop_
_entity_poly.entity_id
_entity_poly.type
_entity_poly.pdbx_seq_one_letter_code
_entity_poly.pdbx_strand_id
1 'polypeptide(L)'
;MPRHGTYVADYVTSGNYDTLHELLRSGESYLTRQRTVALVETRNAIEGGALIRLANSHTEDDIRVLEEHVERFRASRGKGLSDVRLGEMTKDFHYLICKLSGNEVFILIMNSFAEISRGLWRHCAGHWGLEGLIEQSEHIVELIRSAAASMRRFIITDKFNEFVRDCGHRFLVFQRRH
;
A
#
# COMPACT_ATOMS: atom_id res chain seq x y z
N MET A 1 -38.09 22.18 28.56
CA MET A 1 -37.50 21.60 27.34
C MET A 1 -36.85 20.28 27.71
N PRO A 2 -37.21 19.16 27.08
CA PRO A 2 -36.54 17.89 27.35
C PRO A 2 -35.08 18.04 26.93
N ARG A 3 -34.16 17.76 27.85
CA ARG A 3 -32.73 17.66 27.53
C ARG A 3 -32.55 16.34 26.74
N HIS A 4 -32.28 16.45 25.44
CA HIS A 4 -31.82 15.29 24.67
C HIS A 4 -30.47 14.85 25.24
N GLY A 5 -30.40 13.61 25.71
CA GLY A 5 -29.16 13.02 26.23
C GLY A 5 -28.09 12.96 25.15
N THR A 6 -26.84 12.81 25.56
CA THR A 6 -25.73 12.53 24.66
C THR A 6 -25.79 11.05 24.26
N TYR A 7 -25.87 10.77 22.98
CA TYR A 7 -25.83 9.41 22.43
C TYR A 7 -24.45 9.11 21.85
N VAL A 8 -23.94 7.91 22.08
CA VAL A 8 -22.75 7.42 21.37
C VAL A 8 -23.18 7.02 19.97
N ALA A 9 -22.76 7.77 18.97
CA ALA A 9 -23.04 7.46 17.58
C ALA A 9 -22.24 6.23 17.13
N ASP A 10 -22.81 5.41 16.22
CA ASP A 10 -22.07 4.38 15.54
C ASP A 10 -21.05 5.02 14.58
N TYR A 11 -19.78 4.91 14.91
CA TYR A 11 -18.71 5.54 14.13
C TYR A 11 -18.55 4.94 12.74
N VAL A 12 -19.02 3.72 12.49
CA VAL A 12 -18.93 3.08 11.16
C VAL A 12 -19.90 3.75 10.19
N THR A 13 -21.09 4.11 10.66
CA THR A 13 -22.14 4.70 9.82
C THR A 13 -22.11 6.23 9.80
N SER A 14 -21.63 6.88 10.86
CA SER A 14 -21.64 8.34 11.03
C SER A 14 -20.25 8.98 11.09
N GLY A 15 -19.20 8.18 11.12
CA GLY A 15 -17.81 8.66 11.10
C GLY A 15 -17.40 9.19 9.73
N ASN A 16 -16.35 9.97 9.74
CA ASN A 16 -15.71 10.56 8.55
C ASN A 16 -14.21 10.24 8.53
N TYR A 17 -13.48 10.93 7.66
CA TYR A 17 -12.03 10.80 7.54
C TYR A 17 -11.28 11.06 8.87
N ASP A 18 -11.66 12.08 9.62
CA ASP A 18 -11.01 12.40 10.91
C ASP A 18 -11.24 11.28 11.91
N THR A 19 -12.44 10.69 11.91
CA THR A 19 -12.77 9.51 12.71
C THR A 19 -11.86 8.32 12.36
N LEU A 20 -11.69 8.03 11.07
CA LEU A 20 -10.78 6.97 10.62
C LEU A 20 -9.34 7.25 11.04
N HIS A 21 -8.87 8.48 10.86
CA HIS A 21 -7.52 8.89 11.23
C HIS A 21 -7.24 8.70 12.72
N GLU A 22 -8.15 9.14 13.60
CA GLU A 22 -8.00 8.95 15.05
C GLU A 22 -8.07 7.47 15.47
N LEU A 23 -8.93 6.67 14.82
CA LEU A 23 -8.97 5.24 15.06
C LEU A 23 -7.66 4.55 14.67
N LEU A 24 -7.04 4.95 13.56
CA LEU A 24 -5.74 4.44 13.13
C LEU A 24 -4.62 4.84 14.09
N ARG A 25 -4.69 6.04 14.67
CA ARG A 25 -3.73 6.50 15.68
C ARG A 25 -3.89 5.80 17.03
N SER A 26 -5.06 5.29 17.34
CA SER A 26 -5.29 4.53 18.58
C SER A 26 -4.56 3.17 18.62
N GLY A 27 -3.95 2.77 17.49
CA GLY A 27 -3.01 1.66 17.40
C GLY A 27 -3.66 0.28 17.63
N GLU A 28 -2.97 -0.57 18.36
CA GLU A 28 -3.33 -2.00 18.53
C GLU A 28 -4.74 -2.23 19.08
N SER A 29 -5.26 -1.31 19.89
CA SER A 29 -6.63 -1.44 20.44
C SER A 29 -7.72 -1.39 19.38
N TYR A 30 -7.44 -0.72 18.23
CA TYR A 30 -8.37 -0.64 17.10
C TYR A 30 -8.09 -1.73 16.05
N LEU A 31 -6.84 -2.13 15.86
CA LEU A 31 -6.39 -3.00 14.78
C LEU A 31 -6.67 -4.48 15.06
N THR A 32 -7.95 -4.85 15.06
CA THR A 32 -8.32 -6.28 15.02
C THR A 32 -7.94 -6.87 13.65
N ARG A 33 -7.81 -8.21 13.60
CA ARG A 33 -7.54 -8.92 12.34
C ARG A 33 -8.47 -8.50 11.20
N GLN A 34 -9.77 -8.45 11.47
CA GLN A 34 -10.79 -8.09 10.46
C GLN A 34 -10.59 -6.65 9.96
N ARG A 35 -10.29 -5.71 10.84
CA ARG A 35 -10.05 -4.31 10.48
C ARG A 35 -8.75 -4.14 9.71
N THR A 36 -7.70 -4.87 10.08
CA THR A 36 -6.45 -4.87 9.31
C THR A 36 -6.67 -5.37 7.88
N VAL A 37 -7.43 -6.44 7.69
CA VAL A 37 -7.81 -6.91 6.33
C VAL A 37 -8.52 -5.81 5.56
N ALA A 38 -9.57 -5.22 6.14
CA ALA A 38 -10.34 -4.17 5.48
C ALA A 38 -9.48 -2.94 5.11
N LEU A 39 -8.52 -2.57 5.96
CA LEU A 39 -7.57 -1.48 5.67
C LEU A 39 -6.63 -1.82 4.53
N VAL A 40 -6.10 -3.06 4.50
CA VAL A 40 -5.25 -3.54 3.41
C VAL A 40 -6.05 -3.58 2.10
N GLU A 41 -7.27 -4.09 2.11
CA GLU A 41 -8.16 -4.11 0.93
C GLU A 41 -8.46 -2.69 0.42
N THR A 42 -8.74 -1.75 1.32
CA THR A 42 -8.97 -0.35 0.96
C THR A 42 -7.74 0.28 0.32
N ARG A 43 -6.57 0.09 0.94
CA ARG A 43 -5.30 0.56 0.40
C ARG A 43 -5.04 0.00 -1.00
N ASN A 44 -5.31 -1.28 -1.20
CA ASN A 44 -5.12 -1.96 -2.49
C ASN A 44 -6.03 -1.42 -3.58
N ALA A 45 -7.27 -1.11 -3.25
CA ALA A 45 -8.19 -0.50 -4.19
C ALA A 45 -7.67 0.86 -4.68
N ILE A 46 -7.04 1.64 -3.78
CA ILE A 46 -6.45 2.94 -4.11
C ILE A 46 -5.19 2.78 -4.95
N GLU A 47 -4.26 1.92 -4.54
CA GLU A 47 -3.03 1.66 -5.29
C GLU A 47 -3.30 1.00 -6.64
N GLY A 48 -4.24 0.07 -6.72
CA GLY A 48 -4.70 -0.51 -7.99
C GLY A 48 -5.27 0.53 -8.94
N GLY A 49 -6.06 1.47 -8.41
CA GLY A 49 -6.54 2.63 -9.17
C GLY A 49 -5.40 3.52 -9.68
N ALA A 50 -4.39 3.78 -8.86
CA ALA A 50 -3.20 4.54 -9.23
C ALA A 50 -2.39 3.82 -10.33
N LEU A 51 -2.16 2.51 -10.19
CA LEU A 51 -1.47 1.69 -11.18
C LEU A 51 -2.18 1.70 -12.54
N ILE A 52 -3.50 1.48 -12.55
CA ILE A 52 -4.30 1.51 -13.77
C ILE A 52 -4.21 2.88 -14.45
N ARG A 53 -4.31 3.95 -13.67
CA ARG A 53 -4.21 5.31 -14.18
C ARG A 53 -2.83 5.59 -14.75
N LEU A 54 -1.76 5.28 -14.03
CA LEU A 54 -0.39 5.44 -14.47
C LEU A 54 -0.10 4.61 -15.73
N ALA A 55 -0.50 3.35 -15.75
CA ALA A 55 -0.34 2.50 -16.93
C ALA A 55 -1.01 3.06 -18.19
N ASN A 56 -2.11 3.82 -18.05
CA ASN A 56 -2.81 4.44 -19.18
C ASN A 56 -2.21 5.77 -19.64
N SER A 57 -1.43 6.46 -18.79
CA SER A 57 -0.99 7.84 -19.07
C SER A 57 0.47 8.09 -18.73
N HIS A 58 1.28 7.05 -18.44
CA HIS A 58 2.69 7.22 -18.12
C HIS A 58 3.47 7.84 -19.30
N THR A 59 4.50 8.56 -18.96
CA THR A 59 5.55 9.03 -19.86
C THR A 59 6.80 8.15 -19.68
N GLU A 60 7.75 8.26 -20.62
CA GLU A 60 9.06 7.60 -20.45
C GLU A 60 9.81 8.11 -19.21
N ASP A 61 9.56 9.36 -18.83
CA ASP A 61 10.14 9.96 -17.63
C ASP A 61 9.60 9.32 -16.35
N ASP A 62 8.30 9.01 -16.31
CA ASP A 62 7.68 8.29 -15.18
C ASP A 62 8.29 6.89 -15.02
N ILE A 63 8.48 6.19 -16.13
CA ILE A 63 9.12 4.87 -16.12
C ILE A 63 10.55 4.97 -15.60
N ARG A 64 11.32 5.95 -16.10
CA ARG A 64 12.71 6.19 -15.65
C ARG A 64 12.77 6.43 -14.14
N VAL A 65 11.87 7.23 -13.59
CA VAL A 65 11.80 7.53 -12.16
C VAL A 65 11.49 6.27 -11.33
N LEU A 66 10.61 5.39 -11.82
CA LEU A 66 10.34 4.10 -11.18
C LEU A 66 11.56 3.17 -11.24
N GLU A 67 12.23 3.08 -12.39
CA GLU A 67 13.45 2.27 -12.57
C GLU A 67 14.58 2.75 -11.67
N GLU A 68 14.77 4.07 -11.52
CA GLU A 68 15.74 4.63 -10.58
C GLU A 68 15.44 4.19 -9.13
N HIS A 69 14.18 4.02 -8.79
CA HIS A 69 13.82 3.51 -7.47
C HIS A 69 14.16 2.02 -7.33
N VAL A 70 13.88 1.21 -8.35
CA VAL A 70 14.28 -0.20 -8.40
C VAL A 70 15.81 -0.33 -8.29
N GLU A 71 16.56 0.53 -8.97
CA GLU A 71 18.01 0.54 -8.90
C GLU A 71 18.54 0.82 -7.49
N ARG A 72 17.84 1.62 -6.68
CA ARG A 72 18.20 1.81 -5.26
C ARG A 72 18.08 0.51 -4.46
N PHE A 73 17.09 -0.34 -4.76
CA PHE A 73 17.00 -1.69 -4.17
C PHE A 73 18.20 -2.53 -4.60
N ARG A 74 18.52 -2.59 -5.90
CA ARG A 74 19.68 -3.34 -6.43
C ARG A 74 20.98 -2.88 -5.82
N ALA A 75 21.19 -1.57 -5.72
CA ALA A 75 22.35 -0.96 -5.08
C ALA A 75 22.45 -1.23 -3.57
N SER A 76 21.43 -1.81 -2.98
CA SER A 76 21.42 -2.22 -1.56
C SER A 76 21.92 -3.64 -1.34
N ARG A 77 22.21 -4.39 -2.40
CA ARG A 77 22.80 -5.73 -2.31
C ARG A 77 24.11 -5.69 -1.53
N GLY A 78 24.27 -6.63 -0.62
CA GLY A 78 25.46 -6.73 0.23
C GLY A 78 25.58 -5.70 1.37
N LYS A 79 24.60 -4.76 1.51
CA LYS A 79 24.64 -3.74 2.57
C LYS A 79 24.01 -4.17 3.89
N GLY A 80 23.37 -5.35 3.94
CA GLY A 80 22.76 -5.86 5.17
C GLY A 80 21.66 -4.95 5.73
N LEU A 81 20.81 -4.37 4.86
CA LEU A 81 19.74 -3.48 5.31
C LEU A 81 18.73 -4.23 6.19
N SER A 82 18.24 -3.58 7.24
CA SER A 82 17.19 -4.13 8.08
C SER A 82 15.84 -4.15 7.37
N ASP A 83 14.92 -5.04 7.82
CA ASP A 83 13.54 -5.12 7.31
C ASP A 83 12.80 -3.78 7.43
N VAL A 84 13.12 -3.00 8.47
CA VAL A 84 12.57 -1.64 8.64
C VAL A 84 12.97 -0.76 7.46
N ARG A 85 14.26 -0.77 7.09
CA ARG A 85 14.76 0.07 6.00
C ARG A 85 14.24 -0.39 4.64
N LEU A 86 14.22 -1.69 4.41
CA LEU A 86 13.64 -2.28 3.20
C LEU A 86 12.14 -1.96 3.10
N GLY A 87 11.40 -2.06 4.22
CA GLY A 87 10.00 -1.71 4.26
C GLY A 87 9.72 -0.23 3.96
N GLU A 88 10.58 0.69 4.45
CA GLU A 88 10.48 2.11 4.09
C GLU A 88 10.70 2.34 2.59
N MET A 89 11.72 1.71 2.01
CA MET A 89 11.99 1.81 0.57
C MET A 89 10.81 1.28 -0.25
N THR A 90 10.19 0.18 0.18
CA THR A 90 9.02 -0.40 -0.48
C THR A 90 7.81 0.54 -0.37
N LYS A 91 7.55 1.08 0.82
CA LYS A 91 6.50 2.09 1.02
C LYS A 91 6.70 3.28 0.08
N ASP A 92 7.93 3.78 -0.03
CA ASP A 92 8.26 4.92 -0.88
C ASP A 92 8.05 4.62 -2.37
N PHE A 93 8.29 3.37 -2.81
CA PHE A 93 8.01 2.93 -4.18
C PHE A 93 6.49 2.95 -4.48
N HIS A 94 5.67 2.40 -3.61
CA HIS A 94 4.21 2.40 -3.77
C HIS A 94 3.62 3.82 -3.69
N TYR A 95 4.17 4.67 -2.82
CA TYR A 95 3.82 6.08 -2.77
C TYR A 95 4.17 6.82 -4.06
N LEU A 96 5.32 6.50 -4.66
CA LEU A 96 5.75 7.06 -5.93
C LEU A 96 4.78 6.71 -7.06
N ILE A 97 4.27 5.49 -7.12
CA ILE A 97 3.23 5.07 -8.08
C ILE A 97 1.97 5.94 -7.93
N CYS A 98 1.51 6.15 -6.70
CA CYS A 98 0.38 7.03 -6.45
C CYS A 98 0.66 8.47 -6.91
N LYS A 99 1.86 8.98 -6.67
CA LYS A 99 2.28 10.32 -7.10
C LYS A 99 2.29 10.47 -8.61
N LEU A 100 2.93 9.53 -9.32
CA LEU A 100 3.04 9.56 -10.78
C LEU A 100 1.70 9.32 -11.49
N SER A 101 0.71 8.73 -10.79
CA SER A 101 -0.65 8.59 -11.34
C SER A 101 -1.36 9.93 -11.61
N GLY A 102 -0.83 11.05 -11.09
CA GLY A 102 -1.41 12.38 -11.27
C GLY A 102 -2.74 12.61 -10.53
N ASN A 103 -3.11 11.73 -9.58
CA ASN A 103 -4.28 11.93 -8.72
C ASN A 103 -3.84 12.26 -7.29
N GLU A 104 -3.87 13.55 -6.95
CA GLU A 104 -3.45 14.04 -5.63
C GLU A 104 -4.28 13.46 -4.47
N VAL A 105 -5.54 13.10 -4.73
CA VAL A 105 -6.41 12.50 -3.70
C VAL A 105 -5.90 11.12 -3.29
N PHE A 106 -5.33 10.34 -4.21
CA PHE A 106 -4.69 9.07 -3.86
C PHE A 106 -3.54 9.27 -2.86
N ILE A 107 -2.73 10.31 -3.06
CA ILE A 107 -1.62 10.63 -2.17
C ILE A 107 -2.14 11.01 -0.78
N LEU A 108 -3.16 11.88 -0.71
CA LEU A 108 -3.76 12.31 0.56
C LEU A 108 -4.31 11.14 1.36
N ILE A 109 -5.00 10.22 0.68
CA ILE A 109 -5.54 9.03 1.33
C ILE A 109 -4.40 8.11 1.77
N MET A 110 -3.39 7.88 0.93
CA MET A 110 -2.23 7.04 1.27
C MET A 110 -1.43 7.56 2.46
N ASN A 111 -1.33 8.88 2.62
CA ASN A 111 -0.72 9.50 3.81
C ASN A 111 -1.42 9.09 5.10
N SER A 112 -2.74 8.92 5.07
CA SER A 112 -3.53 8.51 6.24
C SER A 112 -3.26 7.07 6.66
N PHE A 113 -2.81 6.23 5.72
CA PHE A 113 -2.42 4.85 5.98
C PHE A 113 -0.93 4.68 6.31
N ALA A 114 -0.17 5.78 6.47
CA ALA A 114 1.29 5.72 6.57
C ALA A 114 1.80 4.83 7.73
N GLU A 115 1.15 4.89 8.89
CA GLU A 115 1.52 4.08 10.06
C GLU A 115 1.33 2.58 9.82
N ILE A 116 0.14 2.22 9.31
CA ILE A 116 -0.19 0.83 8.98
C ILE A 116 0.70 0.32 7.86
N SER A 117 0.93 1.15 6.84
CA SER A 117 1.79 0.80 5.71
C SER A 117 3.23 0.50 6.15
N ARG A 118 3.78 1.23 7.13
CA ARG A 118 5.11 0.93 7.68
C ARG A 118 5.19 -0.46 8.29
N GLY A 119 4.21 -0.83 9.12
CA GLY A 119 4.14 -2.17 9.72
C GLY A 119 4.00 -3.27 8.68
N LEU A 120 3.10 -3.08 7.71
CA LEU A 120 2.86 -4.03 6.62
C LEU A 120 4.12 -4.24 5.77
N TRP A 121 4.75 -3.15 5.30
CA TRP A 121 5.91 -3.26 4.42
C TRP A 121 7.15 -3.80 5.13
N ARG A 122 7.34 -3.50 6.42
CA ARG A 122 8.39 -4.14 7.23
C ARG A 122 8.18 -5.65 7.29
N HIS A 123 6.94 -6.10 7.49
CA HIS A 123 6.62 -7.53 7.53
C HIS A 123 6.87 -8.20 6.17
N CYS A 124 6.43 -7.57 5.08
CA CYS A 124 6.67 -8.05 3.72
C CYS A 124 8.17 -8.12 3.41
N ALA A 125 8.94 -7.11 3.80
CA ALA A 125 10.39 -7.08 3.62
C ALA A 125 11.11 -8.21 4.34
N GLY A 126 10.73 -8.51 5.58
CA GLY A 126 11.28 -9.65 6.33
C GLY A 126 10.94 -11.00 5.72
N HIS A 127 9.83 -11.08 4.97
CA HIS A 127 9.41 -12.32 4.32
C HIS A 127 10.05 -12.55 2.95
N TRP A 128 10.04 -11.53 2.09
CA TRP A 128 10.57 -11.64 0.71
C TRP A 128 12.05 -11.34 0.61
N GLY A 129 12.59 -10.64 1.59
CA GLY A 129 13.95 -10.14 1.52
C GLY A 129 14.17 -9.16 0.37
N LEU A 130 15.40 -8.71 0.22
CA LEU A 130 15.75 -7.72 -0.79
C LEU A 130 15.48 -8.21 -2.23
N GLU A 131 15.81 -9.46 -2.54
CA GLU A 131 15.64 -9.98 -3.90
C GLU A 131 14.17 -10.08 -4.30
N GLY A 132 13.30 -10.56 -3.40
CA GLY A 132 11.86 -10.58 -3.68
C GLY A 132 11.26 -9.19 -3.85
N LEU A 133 11.74 -8.18 -3.11
CA LEU A 133 11.32 -6.79 -3.29
C LEU A 133 11.78 -6.22 -4.64
N ILE A 134 12.99 -6.57 -5.10
CA ILE A 134 13.47 -6.20 -6.43
C ILE A 134 12.57 -6.81 -7.49
N GLU A 135 12.35 -8.12 -7.46
CA GLU A 135 11.54 -8.85 -8.44
C GLU A 135 10.12 -8.28 -8.53
N GLN A 136 9.48 -8.00 -7.40
CA GLN A 136 8.14 -7.42 -7.36
C GLN A 136 8.11 -6.00 -7.94
N SER A 137 9.08 -5.17 -7.59
CA SER A 137 9.15 -3.80 -8.11
C SER A 137 9.40 -3.78 -9.62
N GLU A 138 10.30 -4.63 -10.13
CA GLU A 138 10.56 -4.81 -11.56
C GLU A 138 9.30 -5.25 -12.30
N HIS A 139 8.58 -6.23 -11.73
CA HIS A 139 7.35 -6.72 -12.32
C HIS A 139 6.28 -5.64 -12.43
N ILE A 140 6.13 -4.80 -11.40
CA ILE A 140 5.19 -3.67 -11.43
C ILE A 140 5.58 -2.66 -12.53
N VAL A 141 6.86 -2.31 -12.65
CA VAL A 141 7.34 -1.40 -13.70
C VAL A 141 7.05 -1.97 -15.08
N GLU A 142 7.33 -3.27 -15.30
CA GLU A 142 7.05 -3.93 -16.57
C GLU A 142 5.55 -3.96 -16.88
N LEU A 143 4.68 -4.21 -15.90
CA LEU A 143 3.22 -4.14 -16.07
C LEU A 143 2.76 -2.74 -16.49
N ILE A 144 3.35 -1.68 -15.92
CA ILE A 144 3.02 -0.30 -16.32
C ILE A 144 3.45 -0.05 -17.76
N ARG A 145 4.66 -0.49 -18.13
CA ARG A 145 5.24 -0.29 -19.46
C ARG A 145 4.53 -1.08 -20.56
N SER A 146 4.29 -2.37 -20.35
CA SER A 146 3.87 -3.31 -21.39
C SER A 146 2.36 -3.39 -21.62
N ALA A 147 1.57 -2.85 -20.70
CA ALA A 147 0.13 -3.07 -20.73
C ALA A 147 -0.56 -2.41 -21.94
N ALA A 148 -1.04 -3.19 -22.90
CA ALA A 148 -1.95 -2.75 -23.95
C ALA A 148 -3.30 -2.31 -23.35
N ALA A 149 -3.92 -1.25 -23.89
CA ALA A 149 -5.05 -0.53 -23.27
C ALA A 149 -6.26 -1.39 -22.85
N SER A 150 -6.52 -2.50 -23.54
CA SER A 150 -7.69 -3.38 -23.27
C SER A 150 -7.44 -4.46 -22.20
N MET A 151 -6.20 -4.88 -21.96
CA MET A 151 -5.84 -5.90 -20.97
C MET A 151 -5.32 -5.33 -19.64
N ARG A 152 -4.99 -4.05 -19.60
CA ARG A 152 -4.34 -3.37 -18.47
C ARG A 152 -5.09 -3.53 -17.16
N ARG A 153 -6.40 -3.31 -17.19
CA ARG A 153 -7.23 -3.31 -15.99
C ARG A 153 -7.27 -4.68 -15.31
N PHE A 154 -7.40 -5.74 -16.10
CA PHE A 154 -7.56 -7.11 -15.57
C PHE A 154 -6.25 -7.65 -15.00
N ILE A 155 -5.15 -7.55 -15.76
CA ILE A 155 -3.85 -8.12 -15.37
C ILE A 155 -3.25 -7.37 -14.18
N ILE A 156 -3.31 -6.04 -14.17
CA ILE A 156 -2.77 -5.23 -13.07
C ILE A 156 -3.57 -5.50 -11.79
N THR A 157 -4.89 -5.54 -11.87
CA THR A 157 -5.75 -5.76 -10.70
C THR A 157 -5.58 -7.17 -10.13
N ASP A 158 -5.53 -8.20 -10.95
CA ASP A 158 -5.41 -9.57 -10.48
C ASP A 158 -4.04 -9.86 -9.88
N LYS A 159 -2.97 -9.50 -10.56
CA LYS A 159 -1.60 -9.72 -10.07
C LYS A 159 -1.28 -8.89 -8.84
N PHE A 160 -1.74 -7.64 -8.80
CA PHE A 160 -1.58 -6.79 -7.63
C PHE A 160 -2.41 -7.31 -6.44
N ASN A 161 -3.64 -7.77 -6.67
CA ASN A 161 -4.48 -8.37 -5.63
C ASN A 161 -3.93 -9.72 -5.14
N GLU A 162 -3.29 -10.52 -6.00
CA GLU A 162 -2.62 -11.76 -5.62
C GLU A 162 -1.44 -11.46 -4.71
N PHE A 163 -0.58 -10.51 -5.10
CA PHE A 163 0.53 -10.01 -4.32
C PHE A 163 0.09 -9.53 -2.93
N VAL A 164 -0.96 -8.74 -2.87
CA VAL A 164 -1.43 -8.18 -1.62
C VAL A 164 -2.16 -9.20 -0.76
N ARG A 165 -2.89 -10.15 -1.36
CA ARG A 165 -3.47 -11.28 -0.60
C ARG A 165 -2.39 -12.09 0.09
N ASP A 166 -1.27 -12.34 -0.57
CA ASP A 166 -0.15 -13.07 0.02
C ASP A 166 0.47 -12.27 1.18
N CYS A 167 0.71 -10.97 1.01
CA CYS A 167 1.15 -10.07 2.08
C CYS A 167 0.17 -9.99 3.25
N GLY A 168 -1.09 -9.71 2.95
CA GLY A 168 -2.11 -9.50 3.98
C GLY A 168 -2.40 -10.78 4.76
N HIS A 169 -2.49 -11.93 4.09
CA HIS A 169 -2.72 -13.21 4.74
C HIS A 169 -1.58 -13.58 5.69
N ARG A 170 -0.35 -13.33 5.32
CA ARG A 170 0.84 -13.64 6.12
C ARG A 170 1.07 -12.66 7.25
N PHE A 171 0.77 -11.37 7.07
CA PHE A 171 0.75 -10.38 8.14
C PHE A 171 -0.23 -10.77 9.26
N LEU A 172 -1.39 -11.28 8.89
CA LEU A 172 -2.39 -11.76 9.84
C LEU A 172 -2.00 -13.04 10.59
N VAL A 173 -1.20 -13.91 9.97
CA VAL A 173 -0.65 -15.10 10.63
C VAL A 173 0.42 -14.70 11.64
N PHE A 174 1.20 -13.66 11.36
CA PHE A 174 2.22 -13.13 12.28
C PHE A 174 1.59 -12.55 13.56
N GLN A 175 0.50 -11.76 13.43
CA GLN A 175 -0.23 -11.22 14.61
C GLN A 175 -0.83 -12.28 15.54
N ARG A 176 -0.93 -13.55 15.10
CA ARG A 176 -1.40 -14.66 15.94
C ARG A 176 -0.33 -15.27 16.83
N ARG A 177 0.94 -14.97 16.59
CA ARG A 177 2.09 -15.59 17.29
C ARG A 177 2.76 -14.68 18.31
N HIS A 178 2.28 -13.47 18.44
CA HIS A 178 2.72 -12.46 19.40
C HIS A 178 1.53 -11.79 20.08
#